data_2feea9da947756a6b06e06cf0d10dbc5
#
_entry.id   2feea9da947756a6b06e06cf0d10dbc5
#
_cell.length_a   1.000
_cell.length_b   1.000
_cell.length_c   1.000
_cell.angle_alpha   90.00
_cell.angle_beta   90.00
_cell.angle_gamma   90.00
#
_symmetry.space_group_name_H-M   'P 1'
#
loop_
_entity.id
_entity.type
_entity.pdbx_description
1 polymer ?
#
loop_
_entity_poly.entity_id
_entity_poly.type
_entity_poly.pdbx_seq_one_letter_code
_entity_poly.pdbx_strand_id
1 'polypeptide(L)'
;AAKAQFDALLEIPPLRTLLGPRMVTNGVADPQAYFQDMCRYTNTELAPSIRCASFVTDNETDSISTGQGQQLYDAMTCAKTFRRFTQAEGAEGHCEGMAPIVFWTAAFDWLDTTVR
;
A
#
# COMPACT_ATOMS: atom_id res chain seq x y z
N ALA A 1 -9.81 23.30 15.74
CA ALA A 1 -8.44 22.86 16.10
C ALA A 1 -7.88 21.87 15.08
N ALA A 2 -8.57 20.74 14.78
CA ALA A 2 -8.06 19.70 13.87
C ALA A 2 -7.80 20.22 12.45
N LYS A 3 -8.74 20.95 11.84
CA LYS A 3 -8.57 21.47 10.47
C LYS A 3 -7.30 22.29 10.31
N ALA A 4 -7.02 23.19 11.25
CA ALA A 4 -5.83 24.05 11.20
C ALA A 4 -4.51 23.23 11.25
N GLN A 5 -4.51 22.09 11.95
CA GLN A 5 -3.36 21.19 11.98
C GLN A 5 -3.14 20.50 10.63
N PHE A 6 -4.23 20.09 9.97
CA PHE A 6 -4.14 19.51 8.62
C PHE A 6 -3.72 20.57 7.58
N ASP A 7 -4.28 21.78 7.65
CA ASP A 7 -3.90 22.85 6.72
C ASP A 7 -2.41 23.21 6.85
N ALA A 8 -1.84 23.14 8.05
CA ALA A 8 -0.42 23.37 8.28
C ALA A 8 0.50 22.38 7.55
N LEU A 9 0.00 21.20 7.17
CA LEU A 9 0.79 20.25 6.36
C LEU A 9 1.15 20.84 4.98
N LEU A 10 0.32 21.71 4.44
CA LEU A 10 0.57 22.36 3.15
C LEU A 10 1.64 23.46 3.21
N GLU A 11 1.99 23.91 4.42
CA GLU A 11 3.10 24.86 4.62
C GLU A 11 4.47 24.16 4.51
N ILE A 12 4.49 22.82 4.58
CA ILE A 12 5.69 22.00 4.44
C ILE A 12 5.86 21.62 2.96
N PRO A 13 6.87 22.14 2.23
CA PRO A 13 6.97 21.98 0.79
C PRO A 13 6.89 20.54 0.28
N PRO A 14 7.58 19.54 0.86
CA PRO A 14 7.42 18.14 0.44
C PRO A 14 5.99 17.61 0.58
N LEU A 15 5.31 17.95 1.69
CA LEU A 15 3.94 17.51 1.92
C LEU A 15 2.94 18.21 0.99
N ARG A 16 3.14 19.49 0.72
CA ARG A 16 2.33 20.21 -0.27
C ARG A 16 2.45 19.58 -1.65
N THR A 17 3.66 19.23 -2.08
CA THR A 17 3.91 18.57 -3.36
C THR A 17 3.27 17.17 -3.40
N LEU A 18 3.23 16.48 -2.27
CA LEU A 18 2.61 15.16 -2.14
C LEU A 18 1.09 15.24 -2.11
N LEU A 19 0.53 16.13 -1.29
CA LEU A 19 -0.92 16.17 -1.02
C LEU A 19 -1.69 16.96 -2.09
N GLY A 20 -1.10 18.02 -2.66
CA GLY A 20 -1.78 18.86 -3.62
C GLY A 20 -2.38 18.09 -4.80
N PRO A 21 -1.58 17.33 -5.58
CA PRO A 21 -2.10 16.52 -6.67
C PRO A 21 -3.13 15.47 -6.21
N ARG A 22 -2.92 14.87 -5.04
CA ARG A 22 -3.85 13.88 -4.47
C ARG A 22 -5.20 14.47 -4.13
N MET A 23 -5.23 15.66 -3.53
CA MET A 23 -6.47 16.37 -3.25
C MET A 23 -7.25 16.67 -4.54
N VAL A 24 -6.55 17.11 -5.59
CA VAL A 24 -7.18 17.35 -6.91
C VAL A 24 -7.75 16.05 -7.48
N THR A 25 -6.98 14.97 -7.46
CA THR A 25 -7.43 13.65 -7.98
C THR A 25 -8.66 13.13 -7.22
N ASN A 26 -8.73 13.35 -5.92
CA ASN A 26 -9.87 12.93 -5.09
C ASN A 26 -11.00 13.97 -5.05
N GLY A 27 -10.86 15.12 -5.73
CA GLY A 27 -11.90 16.16 -5.79
C GLY A 27 -12.20 16.80 -4.44
N VAL A 28 -11.22 16.86 -3.54
CA VAL A 28 -11.37 17.41 -2.18
C VAL A 28 -10.64 18.73 -2.02
N ALA A 29 -11.15 19.59 -1.13
CA ALA A 29 -10.70 20.97 -1.01
C ALA A 29 -9.52 21.17 -0.04
N ASP A 30 -9.29 20.25 0.89
CA ASP A 30 -8.30 20.40 1.95
C ASP A 30 -7.74 19.03 2.40
N PRO A 31 -6.58 19.02 3.11
CA PRO A 31 -5.95 17.80 3.57
C PRO A 31 -6.81 16.98 4.53
N GLN A 32 -7.61 17.61 5.38
CA GLN A 32 -8.50 16.87 6.29
C GLN A 32 -9.53 16.06 5.50
N ALA A 33 -10.18 16.69 4.51
CA ALA A 33 -11.11 16.01 3.62
C ALA A 33 -10.45 14.88 2.84
N TYR A 34 -9.20 15.09 2.39
CA TYR A 34 -8.43 14.04 1.74
C TYR A 34 -8.24 12.81 2.62
N PHE A 35 -7.75 12.99 3.85
CA PHE A 35 -7.54 11.86 4.76
C PHE A 35 -8.87 11.18 5.17
N GLN A 36 -9.94 11.94 5.32
CA GLN A 36 -11.27 11.37 5.57
C GLN A 36 -11.76 10.53 4.38
N ASP A 37 -11.54 10.99 3.15
CA ASP A 37 -11.88 10.22 1.96
C ASP A 37 -11.02 8.95 1.84
N MET A 38 -9.73 9.03 2.12
CA MET A 38 -8.82 7.88 2.12
C MET A 38 -9.25 6.77 3.09
N CYS A 39 -9.85 7.11 4.24
CA CYS A 39 -10.36 6.11 5.17
C CYS A 39 -11.50 5.24 4.61
N ARG A 40 -12.12 5.63 3.49
CA ARG A 40 -13.17 4.85 2.81
C ARG A 40 -12.58 3.73 1.93
N TYR A 41 -11.30 3.83 1.57
CA TYR A 41 -10.60 2.83 0.77
C TYR A 41 -10.03 1.76 1.70
N THR A 42 -10.82 0.74 1.96
CA THR A 42 -10.44 -0.38 2.83
C THR A 42 -10.86 -1.70 2.23
N ASN A 43 -10.04 -2.71 2.40
CA ASN A 43 -10.32 -4.09 2.00
C ASN A 43 -10.79 -4.98 3.15
N THR A 44 -10.96 -4.44 4.35
CA THR A 44 -11.22 -5.22 5.57
C THR A 44 -12.41 -6.18 5.42
N GLU A 45 -13.52 -5.67 4.85
CA GLU A 45 -14.75 -6.48 4.66
C GLU A 45 -14.74 -7.25 3.33
N LEU A 46 -13.95 -6.81 2.35
CA LEU A 46 -13.90 -7.39 1.01
C LEU A 46 -12.89 -8.53 0.89
N ALA A 47 -11.83 -8.51 1.68
CA ALA A 47 -10.75 -9.49 1.62
C ALA A 47 -11.24 -10.95 1.70
N PRO A 48 -12.18 -11.33 2.59
CA PRO A 48 -12.70 -12.69 2.62
C PRO A 48 -13.48 -13.11 1.36
N SER A 49 -13.91 -12.16 0.55
CA SER A 49 -14.66 -12.39 -0.70
C SER A 49 -13.78 -12.58 -1.93
N ILE A 50 -12.48 -12.35 -1.82
CA ILE A 50 -11.53 -12.56 -2.92
C ILE A 50 -11.47 -14.05 -3.24
N ARG A 51 -11.64 -14.41 -4.51
CA ARG A 51 -11.71 -15.80 -5.00
C ARG A 51 -10.52 -16.21 -5.84
N CYS A 52 -9.85 -15.28 -6.50
CA CYS A 52 -8.68 -15.57 -7.32
C CYS A 52 -7.47 -15.94 -6.46
N ALA A 53 -6.57 -16.73 -7.01
CA ALA A 53 -5.24 -16.90 -6.42
C ALA A 53 -4.57 -15.54 -6.26
N SER A 54 -3.92 -15.32 -5.13
CA SER A 54 -3.40 -14.00 -4.77
C SER A 54 -1.96 -14.08 -4.25
N PHE A 55 -1.13 -13.18 -4.76
CA PHE A 55 0.22 -12.95 -4.28
C PHE A 55 0.24 -11.66 -3.46
N VAL A 56 0.47 -11.78 -2.16
CA VAL A 56 0.46 -10.65 -1.23
C VAL A 56 1.88 -10.39 -0.76
N THR A 57 2.29 -9.13 -0.84
CA THR A 57 3.65 -8.72 -0.45
C THR A 57 3.63 -7.80 0.77
N ASP A 58 4.72 -7.80 1.50
CA ASP A 58 5.03 -6.88 2.59
C ASP A 58 6.53 -6.57 2.57
N ASN A 59 6.93 -5.46 3.15
CA ASN A 59 8.32 -5.00 3.16
C ASN A 59 8.82 -4.75 4.58
N GLU A 60 10.05 -5.15 4.84
CA GLU A 60 10.63 -5.11 6.18
C GLU A 60 10.69 -3.70 6.76
N THR A 61 11.02 -2.70 5.94
CA THR A 61 11.22 -1.30 6.37
C THR A 61 10.17 -0.34 5.83
N ASP A 62 9.01 -0.87 5.39
CA ASP A 62 7.92 -0.01 4.93
C ASP A 62 7.31 0.75 6.11
N SER A 63 7.51 2.07 6.14
CA SER A 63 6.96 2.96 7.15
C SER A 63 5.56 3.52 6.80
N ILE A 64 5.06 3.26 5.60
CA ILE A 64 3.78 3.80 5.10
C ILE A 64 2.66 2.79 5.29
N SER A 65 2.90 1.54 4.96
CA SER A 65 1.90 0.46 5.03
C SER A 65 2.31 -0.71 5.94
N THR A 66 3.04 -0.42 7.00
CA THR A 66 3.59 -1.41 7.93
C THR A 66 2.56 -2.46 8.34
N GLY A 67 2.82 -3.73 7.98
CA GLY A 67 2.00 -4.88 8.36
C GLY A 67 0.64 -4.97 7.66
N GLN A 68 0.29 -4.06 6.75
CA GLN A 68 -0.99 -4.14 6.03
C GLN A 68 -1.04 -5.33 5.07
N GLY A 69 0.10 -5.71 4.47
CA GLY A 69 0.20 -6.91 3.65
C GLY A 69 -0.14 -8.17 4.44
N GLN A 70 0.39 -8.31 5.66
CA GLN A 70 0.07 -9.43 6.52
C GLN A 70 -1.40 -9.45 6.94
N GLN A 71 -1.97 -8.29 7.30
CA GLN A 71 -3.39 -8.17 7.64
C GLN A 71 -4.30 -8.59 6.48
N LEU A 72 -3.98 -8.15 5.26
CA LEU A 72 -4.71 -8.55 4.05
C LEU A 72 -4.61 -10.05 3.82
N TYR A 73 -3.38 -10.60 3.88
CA TYR A 73 -3.14 -12.02 3.73
C TYR A 73 -3.97 -12.84 4.72
N ASP A 74 -3.95 -12.47 6.00
CA ASP A 74 -4.68 -13.21 7.04
C ASP A 74 -6.19 -13.18 6.83
N ALA A 75 -6.73 -12.06 6.35
CA ALA A 75 -8.16 -11.88 6.10
C ALA A 75 -8.69 -12.63 4.86
N MET A 76 -7.84 -12.92 3.88
CA MET A 76 -8.23 -13.64 2.65
C MET A 76 -8.46 -15.13 2.92
N THR A 77 -9.40 -15.74 2.17
CA THR A 77 -9.74 -17.18 2.29
C THR A 77 -9.41 -18.00 1.03
N CYS A 78 -9.01 -17.34 -0.06
CA CYS A 78 -8.61 -17.98 -1.32
C CYS A 78 -7.23 -18.64 -1.25
N ALA A 79 -6.82 -19.31 -2.34
CA ALA A 79 -5.44 -19.72 -2.56
C ALA A 79 -4.54 -18.46 -2.53
N LYS A 80 -3.56 -18.43 -1.65
CA LYS A 80 -2.75 -17.24 -1.42
C LYS A 80 -1.31 -17.58 -1.08
N THR A 81 -0.41 -16.72 -1.52
CA THR A 81 1.02 -16.77 -1.20
C THR A 81 1.42 -15.45 -0.55
N PHE A 82 2.21 -15.52 0.52
CA PHE A 82 2.78 -14.36 1.19
C PHE A 82 4.28 -14.28 0.95
N ARG A 83 4.77 -13.11 0.56
CA ARG A 83 6.20 -12.84 0.39
C ARG A 83 6.55 -11.55 1.12
N ARG A 84 7.45 -11.64 2.10
CA ARG A 84 8.06 -10.48 2.73
C ARG A 84 9.41 -10.23 2.10
N PHE A 85 9.63 -9.01 1.62
CA PHE A 85 10.90 -8.55 1.08
C PHE A 85 11.72 -7.91 2.19
N THR A 86 13.02 -8.22 2.22
CA THR A 86 13.88 -7.86 3.33
C THR A 86 15.00 -6.90 2.92
N GLN A 87 15.57 -6.23 3.91
CA GLN A 87 16.76 -5.41 3.73
C GLN A 87 17.96 -6.23 3.28
N ALA A 88 18.10 -7.46 3.76
CA ALA A 88 19.17 -8.35 3.36
C ALA A 88 19.15 -8.72 1.87
N GLU A 89 17.95 -8.71 1.25
CA GLU A 89 17.76 -8.89 -0.19
C GLU A 89 17.92 -7.59 -0.98
N GLY A 90 18.06 -6.44 -0.30
CA GLY A 90 18.09 -5.12 -0.90
C GLY A 90 16.73 -4.67 -1.45
N ALA A 91 15.65 -5.34 -1.08
CA ALA A 91 14.31 -5.12 -1.62
C ALA A 91 13.34 -4.52 -0.58
N GLU A 92 13.88 -3.85 0.40
CA GLU A 92 13.13 -3.16 1.44
C GLU A 92 12.48 -1.87 0.93
N GLY A 93 11.68 -1.25 1.80
CA GLY A 93 11.04 0.04 1.55
C GLY A 93 9.66 -0.07 0.92
N HIS A 94 9.02 1.07 0.79
CA HIS A 94 7.64 1.13 0.29
C HIS A 94 7.54 0.68 -1.18
N CYS A 95 6.64 -0.26 -1.44
CA CYS A 95 6.37 -0.81 -2.79
C CYS A 95 7.61 -1.42 -3.47
N GLU A 96 8.48 -2.09 -2.71
CA GLU A 96 9.71 -2.74 -3.20
C GLU A 96 10.62 -1.78 -3.99
N GLY A 97 10.55 -0.49 -3.64
CA GLY A 97 11.14 0.60 -4.44
C GLY A 97 12.66 0.55 -4.55
N MET A 98 13.35 -0.16 -3.63
CA MET A 98 14.81 -0.25 -3.64
C MET A 98 15.32 -1.31 -4.63
N ALA A 99 14.58 -2.40 -4.85
CA ALA A 99 14.97 -3.44 -5.80
C ALA A 99 13.76 -4.01 -6.57
N PRO A 100 13.15 -3.25 -7.47
CA PRO A 100 11.95 -3.68 -8.21
C PRO A 100 12.17 -4.97 -9.00
N ILE A 101 13.40 -5.27 -9.42
CA ILE A 101 13.71 -6.51 -10.15
C ILE A 101 13.51 -7.76 -9.27
N VAL A 102 13.80 -7.67 -7.98
CA VAL A 102 13.60 -8.77 -7.03
C VAL A 102 12.10 -9.06 -6.89
N PHE A 103 11.29 -8.02 -6.78
CA PHE A 103 9.83 -8.14 -6.76
C PHE A 103 9.29 -8.75 -8.06
N TRP A 104 9.68 -8.21 -9.22
CA TRP A 104 9.18 -8.70 -10.51
C TRP A 104 9.55 -10.16 -10.75
N THR A 105 10.77 -10.56 -10.40
CA THR A 105 11.18 -11.97 -10.51
C THR A 105 10.28 -12.85 -9.66
N ALA A 106 10.09 -12.53 -8.38
CA ALA A 106 9.23 -13.33 -7.50
C ALA A 106 7.77 -13.37 -7.95
N ALA A 107 7.24 -12.24 -8.45
CA ALA A 107 5.86 -12.15 -8.91
C ALA A 107 5.63 -12.98 -10.19
N PHE A 108 6.55 -12.93 -11.17
CA PHE A 108 6.43 -13.71 -12.40
C PHE A 108 6.66 -15.20 -12.17
N ASP A 109 7.62 -15.58 -11.32
CA ASP A 109 7.82 -17.00 -10.94
C ASP A 109 6.56 -17.57 -10.27
N TRP A 110 5.93 -16.78 -9.40
CA TRP A 110 4.66 -17.17 -8.80
C TRP A 110 3.55 -17.28 -9.84
N LEU A 111 3.45 -16.34 -10.75
CA LEU A 111 2.44 -16.32 -11.80
C LEU A 111 2.57 -17.55 -12.71
N ASP A 112 3.78 -17.85 -13.16
CA ASP A 112 4.08 -19.01 -14.03
C ASP A 112 3.72 -20.36 -13.36
N THR A 113 3.78 -20.44 -12.05
CA THR A 113 3.40 -21.65 -11.31
C THR A 113 1.91 -21.72 -10.99
N THR A 114 1.22 -20.58 -10.98
CA THR A 114 -0.18 -20.48 -10.54
C THR A 114 -1.18 -20.47 -11.69
N VAL A 115 -0.82 -19.89 -12.84
CA VAL A 115 -1.68 -19.75 -14.03
C VAL A 115 -1.20 -20.73 -15.10
N ARG A 116 -1.46 -22.02 -14.87
CA ARG A 116 -1.20 -23.10 -15.84
C ARG A 116 -2.51 -23.73 -16.30
#